data_721ae085dc70d35e63084074bcdb564c
#
_entry.id   721ae085dc70d35e63084074bcdb564c
#
_cell.length_a   1.000
_cell.length_b   1.000
_cell.length_c   1.000
_cell.angle_alpha   90.00
_cell.angle_beta   90.00
_cell.angle_gamma   90.00
#
_symmetry.space_group_name_H-M   'P 1'
#
loop_
_entity.id
_entity.type
_entity.pdbx_description
1 polymer ?
#
loop_
_entity_poly.entity_id
_entity_poly.type
_entity_poly.pdbx_seq_one_letter_code
_entity_poly.pdbx_strand_id
1 'polypeptide(L)'
;MNKSKIRLKRTFVIGDEWLYYKLYCGPKTADEILTQVIKPLTEKLFHNGIIDKWFFIRYSDPKLHIRLRFHYTKPENIFSVINSVKKAIQSFIDDDLIWKVQIDTYQREMERYGFAGIEQAEELFFHDSEMIVNFLDLIEGDEGEVIRWLFSLRAIDSLLTDFNYSDTEKLKQMEMLKVGFGNEFGMNKMLRLQLDKKFRDNRKIIKDLFNNKFGDENIEPIIVLLKRKSARIQAIVNCIKHMDKNKTLDKSINDLMGSYIHMLMNRLFKSKQRVHEMVAYDLLYRYYKSEIAKKKHMQEQLSIV
;
A
#
# COMPACT_ATOMS: atom_id res chain seq x y z
N MET A 1 2.45 -21.78 36.30
CA MET A 1 3.38 -21.88 35.18
C MET A 1 3.41 -20.56 34.45
N ASN A 2 4.49 -19.78 34.63
CA ASN A 2 4.69 -18.49 33.95
C ASN A 2 4.89 -18.76 32.45
N LYS A 3 3.88 -18.48 31.63
CA LYS A 3 4.10 -18.32 30.20
C LYS A 3 5.00 -17.09 30.04
N SER A 4 6.28 -17.30 29.76
CA SER A 4 7.17 -16.24 29.31
C SER A 4 6.47 -15.57 28.12
N LYS A 5 5.95 -14.35 28.31
CA LYS A 5 5.50 -13.51 27.20
C LYS A 5 6.73 -13.33 26.31
N ILE A 6 6.75 -13.99 25.16
CA ILE A 6 7.74 -13.72 24.12
C ILE A 6 7.61 -12.21 23.86
N ARG A 7 8.60 -11.47 24.32
CA ARG A 7 8.61 -10.01 24.16
C ARG A 7 8.97 -9.74 22.70
N LEU A 8 7.98 -9.42 21.91
CA LEU A 8 8.18 -9.10 20.50
C LEU A 8 9.21 -7.96 20.38
N LYS A 9 10.23 -8.17 19.56
CA LYS A 9 11.30 -7.19 19.37
C LYS A 9 10.75 -5.97 18.62
N ARG A 10 10.99 -4.78 19.19
CA ARG A 10 10.53 -3.51 18.64
C ARG A 10 11.59 -2.82 17.78
N THR A 11 12.85 -2.89 18.22
CA THR A 11 13.96 -2.10 17.68
C THR A 11 15.01 -3.03 17.10
N PHE A 12 15.42 -2.76 15.88
CA PHE A 12 16.42 -3.52 15.14
C PHE A 12 17.55 -2.59 14.74
N VAL A 13 18.74 -2.91 15.23
CA VAL A 13 20.00 -2.23 14.85
C VAL A 13 20.73 -3.03 13.77
N ILE A 14 21.79 -2.46 13.21
CA ILE A 14 22.64 -3.16 12.25
C ILE A 14 23.20 -4.45 12.89
N GLY A 15 22.99 -5.58 12.22
CA GLY A 15 23.32 -6.90 12.72
C GLY A 15 22.14 -7.72 13.19
N ASP A 16 21.00 -7.07 13.45
CA ASP A 16 19.72 -7.74 13.70
C ASP A 16 19.09 -8.21 12.38
N GLU A 17 18.00 -8.99 12.46
CA GLU A 17 17.31 -9.63 11.32
C GLU A 17 16.70 -8.66 10.31
N TRP A 18 16.59 -7.37 10.62
CA TRP A 18 16.16 -6.31 9.72
C TRP A 18 17.28 -5.33 9.43
N LEU A 19 17.60 -5.12 8.14
CA LEU A 19 18.50 -4.08 7.66
C LEU A 19 17.70 -2.97 7.01
N TYR A 20 17.86 -1.73 7.50
CA TYR A 20 17.07 -0.58 7.09
C TYR A 20 17.93 0.48 6.42
N TYR A 21 17.63 0.76 5.15
CA TYR A 21 18.22 1.81 4.34
C TYR A 21 17.31 3.01 4.16
N LYS A 22 17.92 4.19 4.10
CA LYS A 22 17.32 5.42 3.57
C LYS A 22 18.10 5.83 2.32
N LEU A 23 17.43 5.87 1.17
CA LEU A 23 17.98 6.31 -0.11
C LEU A 23 17.40 7.67 -0.44
N TYR A 24 18.19 8.73 -0.30
CA TYR A 24 17.76 10.10 -0.54
C TYR A 24 17.82 10.42 -2.03
N CYS A 25 16.67 10.67 -2.64
CA CYS A 25 16.53 10.89 -4.08
C CYS A 25 15.29 11.75 -4.38
N GLY A 26 15.17 12.23 -5.61
CA GLY A 26 13.99 12.96 -6.08
C GLY A 26 12.76 12.06 -6.23
N PRO A 27 11.53 12.65 -6.29
CA PRO A 27 10.30 11.86 -6.39
C PRO A 27 10.20 11.02 -7.66
N LYS A 28 10.68 11.54 -8.81
CA LYS A 28 10.71 10.85 -10.10
C LYS A 28 11.76 9.73 -10.08
N THR A 29 12.96 10.07 -9.65
CA THR A 29 14.08 9.14 -9.48
C THR A 29 13.73 7.99 -8.53
N ALA A 30 12.88 8.23 -7.52
CA ALA A 30 12.41 7.17 -6.63
C ALA A 30 11.66 6.05 -7.37
N ASP A 31 10.86 6.36 -8.40
CA ASP A 31 10.19 5.34 -9.22
C ASP A 31 11.22 4.57 -10.05
N GLU A 32 12.18 5.26 -10.66
CA GLU A 32 13.28 4.65 -11.44
C GLU A 32 14.14 3.72 -10.58
N ILE A 33 14.51 4.15 -9.37
CA ILE A 33 15.25 3.30 -8.41
C ILE A 33 14.42 2.06 -8.05
N LEU A 34 13.12 2.22 -7.79
CA LEU A 34 12.26 1.10 -7.39
C LEU A 34 12.11 0.07 -8.51
N THR A 35 11.98 0.48 -9.76
CA THR A 35 11.78 -0.42 -10.90
C THR A 35 13.09 -0.99 -11.44
N GLN A 36 14.08 -0.14 -11.68
CA GLN A 36 15.33 -0.53 -12.35
C GLN A 36 16.37 -1.15 -11.40
N VAL A 37 16.30 -0.84 -10.09
CA VAL A 37 17.31 -1.29 -9.12
C VAL A 37 16.68 -2.21 -8.07
N ILE A 38 15.68 -1.76 -7.35
CA ILE A 38 15.17 -2.49 -6.18
C ILE A 38 14.41 -3.76 -6.59
N LYS A 39 13.59 -3.70 -7.64
CA LYS A 39 12.87 -4.86 -8.15
C LYS A 39 13.83 -6.01 -8.51
N PRO A 40 14.78 -5.87 -9.46
CA PRO A 40 15.69 -6.97 -9.82
C PRO A 40 16.62 -7.38 -8.67
N LEU A 41 17.02 -6.44 -7.80
CA LEU A 41 17.82 -6.73 -6.63
C LEU A 41 17.08 -7.67 -5.66
N THR A 42 15.84 -7.31 -5.31
CA THR A 42 15.05 -8.07 -4.33
C THR A 42 14.63 -9.42 -4.88
N GLU A 43 14.28 -9.52 -6.17
CA GLU A 43 14.02 -10.79 -6.84
C GLU A 43 15.23 -11.74 -6.75
N LYS A 44 16.44 -11.23 -7.02
CA LYS A 44 17.69 -12.00 -6.93
C LYS A 44 18.00 -12.43 -5.50
N LEU A 45 17.87 -11.51 -4.52
CA LEU A 45 18.15 -11.82 -3.12
C LEU A 45 17.17 -12.84 -2.56
N PHE A 46 15.89 -12.73 -2.94
CA PHE A 46 14.83 -13.66 -2.55
C PHE A 46 15.05 -15.06 -3.17
N HIS A 47 15.31 -15.11 -4.48
CA HIS A 47 15.58 -16.37 -5.19
C HIS A 47 16.77 -17.13 -4.58
N ASN A 48 17.80 -16.41 -4.15
CA ASN A 48 19.00 -17.01 -3.54
C ASN A 48 18.83 -17.32 -2.02
N GLY A 49 17.64 -17.11 -1.45
CA GLY A 49 17.37 -17.34 -0.03
C GLY A 49 18.18 -16.43 0.92
N ILE A 50 18.65 -15.29 0.43
CA ILE A 50 19.40 -14.30 1.22
C ILE A 50 18.45 -13.47 2.07
N ILE A 51 17.29 -13.09 1.51
CA ILE A 51 16.20 -12.43 2.21
C ILE A 51 14.93 -13.29 2.08
N ASP A 52 14.03 -13.19 3.04
CA ASP A 52 12.72 -13.84 3.00
C ASP A 52 11.57 -12.84 2.82
N LYS A 53 11.80 -11.57 3.16
CA LYS A 53 10.87 -10.46 2.89
C LYS A 53 11.60 -9.12 2.81
N TRP A 54 10.91 -8.17 2.22
CA TRP A 54 11.36 -6.78 2.16
C TRP A 54 10.16 -5.87 1.97
N PHE A 55 10.30 -4.59 2.32
CA PHE A 55 9.31 -3.59 1.97
C PHE A 55 9.91 -2.19 1.94
N PHE A 56 9.22 -1.29 1.25
CA PHE A 56 9.60 0.11 1.19
C PHE A 56 8.44 1.03 1.59
N ILE A 57 8.79 2.25 1.96
CA ILE A 57 7.88 3.38 2.06
C ILE A 57 8.56 4.63 1.51
N ARG A 58 7.76 5.61 1.07
CA ARG A 58 8.24 6.93 0.69
C ARG A 58 8.11 7.87 1.87
N TYR A 59 9.10 8.68 2.09
CA TYR A 59 9.13 9.61 3.21
C TYR A 59 9.77 10.94 2.82
N SER A 60 9.38 12.05 3.46
CA SER A 60 9.82 13.39 3.06
C SER A 60 10.37 14.25 4.19
N ASP A 61 10.73 13.67 5.33
CA ASP A 61 11.28 14.42 6.46
C ASP A 61 12.73 13.97 6.75
N PRO A 62 13.71 14.89 6.76
CA PRO A 62 13.66 16.31 6.35
C PRO A 62 13.68 16.52 4.82
N LYS A 63 14.03 15.49 4.05
CA LYS A 63 14.08 15.45 2.58
C LYS A 63 13.49 14.16 2.05
N LEU A 64 13.08 14.16 0.80
CA LEU A 64 12.56 12.97 0.13
C LEU A 64 13.57 11.82 0.14
N HIS A 65 13.09 10.65 0.51
CA HIS A 65 13.86 9.42 0.48
C HIS A 65 12.97 8.18 0.44
N ILE A 66 13.51 7.10 -0.08
CA ILE A 66 12.93 5.77 0.04
C ILE A 66 13.47 5.14 1.33
N ARG A 67 12.59 4.66 2.18
CA ARG A 67 12.90 3.82 3.34
C ARG A 67 12.74 2.37 2.93
N LEU A 68 13.84 1.65 2.81
CA LEU A 68 13.88 0.28 2.32
C LEU A 68 14.34 -0.65 3.44
N ARG A 69 13.63 -1.74 3.66
CA ARG A 69 13.91 -2.72 4.72
C ARG A 69 14.02 -4.11 4.12
N PHE A 70 15.08 -4.83 4.52
CA PHE A 70 15.31 -6.22 4.15
C PHE A 70 15.31 -7.08 5.40
N HIS A 71 14.55 -8.15 5.39
CA HIS A 71 14.56 -9.16 6.44
C HIS A 71 15.35 -10.38 5.98
N TYR A 72 16.16 -10.91 6.85
CA TYR A 72 16.93 -12.13 6.62
C TYR A 72 16.97 -13.00 7.89
N THR A 73 16.94 -14.30 7.71
CA THR A 73 16.89 -15.27 8.82
C THR A 73 18.28 -15.71 9.30
N LYS A 74 19.32 -15.49 8.49
CA LYS A 74 20.69 -15.88 8.77
C LYS A 74 21.57 -14.65 8.95
N PRO A 75 22.19 -14.43 10.12
CA PRO A 75 23.02 -13.24 10.38
C PRO A 75 24.12 -12.99 9.35
N GLU A 76 24.73 -14.05 8.81
CA GLU A 76 25.78 -13.98 7.79
C GLU A 76 25.29 -13.35 6.47
N ASN A 77 24.00 -13.33 6.21
CA ASN A 77 23.42 -12.74 5.00
C ASN A 77 23.53 -11.22 4.94
N ILE A 78 23.79 -10.54 6.07
CA ILE A 78 23.90 -9.08 6.14
C ILE A 78 24.93 -8.53 5.15
N PHE A 79 26.11 -9.15 5.07
CA PHE A 79 27.17 -8.70 4.15
C PHE A 79 26.76 -8.88 2.69
N SER A 80 26.06 -9.95 2.37
CA SER A 80 25.52 -10.20 1.03
C SER A 80 24.50 -9.14 0.63
N VAL A 81 23.61 -8.75 1.53
CA VAL A 81 22.63 -7.66 1.28
C VAL A 81 23.35 -6.33 1.09
N ILE A 82 24.28 -5.96 1.99
CA ILE A 82 25.03 -4.69 1.91
C ILE A 82 25.81 -4.58 0.60
N ASN A 83 26.55 -5.63 0.22
CA ASN A 83 27.32 -5.64 -1.03
C ASN A 83 26.43 -5.57 -2.26
N SER A 84 25.31 -6.28 -2.24
CA SER A 84 24.35 -6.28 -3.36
C SER A 84 23.68 -4.92 -3.53
N VAL A 85 23.21 -4.30 -2.44
CA VAL A 85 22.64 -2.94 -2.46
C VAL A 85 23.68 -1.94 -2.97
N LYS A 86 24.92 -1.95 -2.41
CA LYS A 86 25.99 -1.04 -2.83
C LYS A 86 26.21 -1.11 -4.34
N LYS A 87 26.36 -2.32 -4.89
CA LYS A 87 26.59 -2.52 -6.33
C LYS A 87 25.42 -2.05 -7.17
N ALA A 88 24.18 -2.30 -6.71
CA ALA A 88 22.98 -2.00 -7.47
C ALA A 88 22.68 -0.50 -7.57
N ILE A 89 23.04 0.29 -6.53
CA ILE A 89 22.78 1.75 -6.51
C ILE A 89 23.95 2.59 -7.01
N GLN A 90 25.10 1.98 -7.34
CA GLN A 90 26.35 2.73 -7.59
C GLN A 90 26.20 3.75 -8.73
N SER A 91 25.62 3.36 -9.87
CA SER A 91 25.41 4.29 -11.00
C SER A 91 24.54 5.49 -10.63
N PHE A 92 23.50 5.29 -9.82
CA PHE A 92 22.65 6.38 -9.34
C PHE A 92 23.38 7.33 -8.35
N ILE A 93 24.41 6.84 -7.67
CA ILE A 93 25.28 7.68 -6.83
C ILE A 93 26.25 8.47 -7.71
N ASP A 94 26.88 7.81 -8.69
CA ASP A 94 27.84 8.43 -9.61
C ASP A 94 27.18 9.54 -10.46
N ASP A 95 25.90 9.42 -10.76
CA ASP A 95 25.07 10.38 -11.49
C ASP A 95 24.39 11.43 -10.58
N ASP A 96 24.72 11.51 -9.27
CA ASP A 96 24.11 12.40 -8.27
C ASP A 96 22.57 12.25 -8.12
N LEU A 97 21.98 11.16 -8.61
CA LEU A 97 20.56 10.85 -8.50
C LEU A 97 20.18 10.35 -7.10
N ILE A 98 21.14 9.67 -6.42
CA ILE A 98 21.10 9.37 -4.99
C ILE A 98 22.19 10.21 -4.31
N TRP A 99 21.81 11.28 -3.63
CA TRP A 99 22.78 12.19 -2.99
C TRP A 99 23.16 11.81 -1.56
N LYS A 100 22.47 10.84 -0.96
CA LYS A 100 22.81 10.32 0.38
C LYS A 100 22.24 8.92 0.57
N VAL A 101 23.06 8.03 1.10
CA VAL A 101 22.67 6.69 1.58
C VAL A 101 22.91 6.62 3.07
N GLN A 102 21.93 6.10 3.82
CA GLN A 102 22.04 5.95 5.26
C GLN A 102 21.47 4.60 5.68
N ILE A 103 22.19 3.89 6.54
CA ILE A 103 21.65 2.74 7.28
C ILE A 103 21.22 3.25 8.65
N ASP A 104 20.04 2.84 9.12
CA ASP A 104 19.44 3.37 10.33
C ASP A 104 18.77 2.26 11.15
N THR A 105 18.33 2.60 12.34
CA THR A 105 17.61 1.72 13.24
C THR A 105 16.15 1.57 12.77
N TYR A 106 15.70 0.33 12.56
CA TYR A 106 14.30 0.06 12.31
C TYR A 106 13.54 -0.06 13.64
N GLN A 107 12.54 0.79 13.81
CA GLN A 107 11.59 0.70 14.91
C GLN A 107 10.21 0.34 14.38
N ARG A 108 9.64 -0.75 14.91
CA ARG A 108 8.26 -1.17 14.63
C ARG A 108 7.26 -0.17 15.21
N GLU A 109 6.27 0.22 14.43
CA GLU A 109 5.18 1.13 14.85
C GLU A 109 4.10 0.36 15.63
N MET A 110 4.46 -0.16 16.83
CA MET A 110 3.57 -0.97 17.67
C MET A 110 2.29 -0.21 18.05
N GLU A 111 2.38 1.11 18.20
CA GLU A 111 1.25 1.97 18.54
C GLU A 111 0.20 1.98 17.42
N ARG A 112 0.63 1.78 16.18
CA ARG A 112 -0.21 1.80 14.98
C ARG A 112 -0.79 0.44 14.65
N TYR A 113 0.03 -0.61 14.71
CA TYR A 113 -0.36 -1.95 14.26
C TYR A 113 -0.65 -2.93 15.40
N GLY A 114 -0.41 -2.53 16.65
CA GLY A 114 -0.49 -3.40 17.82
C GLY A 114 0.71 -4.34 17.96
N PHE A 115 0.90 -4.87 19.14
CA PHE A 115 1.96 -5.87 19.39
C PHE A 115 1.65 -7.18 18.67
N ALA A 116 0.40 -7.60 18.69
CA ALA A 116 -0.01 -8.85 18.08
C ALA A 116 -0.06 -8.79 16.54
N GLY A 117 -0.33 -7.60 15.95
CA GLY A 117 -0.60 -7.44 14.52
C GLY A 117 0.61 -6.99 13.68
N ILE A 118 1.75 -6.60 14.29
CA ILE A 118 2.84 -5.94 13.56
C ILE A 118 3.54 -6.89 12.57
N GLU A 119 3.73 -8.15 12.89
CA GLU A 119 4.37 -9.11 11.98
C GLU A 119 3.48 -9.39 10.76
N GLN A 120 2.18 -9.50 10.97
CA GLN A 120 1.20 -9.61 9.87
C GLN A 120 1.16 -8.36 9.01
N ALA A 121 1.34 -7.17 9.62
CA ALA A 121 1.45 -5.92 8.88
C ALA A 121 2.72 -5.88 8.01
N GLU A 122 3.87 -6.33 8.53
CA GLU A 122 5.11 -6.44 7.77
C GLU A 122 4.98 -7.39 6.57
N GLU A 123 4.26 -8.53 6.72
CA GLU A 123 3.94 -9.44 5.61
C GLU A 123 3.04 -8.76 4.56
N LEU A 124 2.00 -8.04 4.98
CA LEU A 124 1.17 -7.25 4.05
C LEU A 124 2.01 -6.20 3.31
N PHE A 125 2.94 -5.52 4.01
CA PHE A 125 3.83 -4.52 3.40
C PHE A 125 4.78 -5.13 2.37
N PHE A 126 5.23 -6.35 2.60
CA PHE A 126 6.03 -7.09 1.62
C PHE A 126 5.25 -7.31 0.32
N HIS A 127 4.05 -7.89 0.40
CA HIS A 127 3.23 -8.14 -0.78
C HIS A 127 2.72 -6.87 -1.46
N ASP A 128 2.43 -5.81 -0.70
CA ASP A 128 2.13 -4.48 -1.26
C ASP A 128 3.35 -3.92 -2.02
N SER A 129 4.55 -4.04 -1.46
CA SER A 129 5.77 -3.55 -2.10
C SER A 129 6.05 -4.28 -3.41
N GLU A 130 5.95 -5.61 -3.43
CA GLU A 130 6.07 -6.40 -4.66
C GLU A 130 5.03 -5.99 -5.72
N MET A 131 3.77 -5.86 -5.32
CA MET A 131 2.69 -5.45 -6.23
C MET A 131 2.96 -4.06 -6.80
N ILE A 132 3.33 -3.10 -5.95
CA ILE A 132 3.56 -1.72 -6.37
C ILE A 132 4.76 -1.57 -7.30
N VAL A 133 5.90 -2.21 -7.03
CA VAL A 133 7.05 -2.11 -7.95
C VAL A 133 6.76 -2.76 -9.30
N ASN A 134 6.02 -3.87 -9.33
CA ASN A 134 5.57 -4.47 -10.57
C ASN A 134 4.55 -3.58 -11.32
N PHE A 135 3.67 -2.89 -10.60
CA PHE A 135 2.76 -1.92 -11.20
C PHE A 135 3.51 -0.71 -11.78
N LEU A 136 4.49 -0.16 -11.04
CA LEU A 136 5.30 0.96 -11.50
C LEU A 136 6.09 0.64 -12.78
N ASP A 137 6.49 -0.61 -12.94
CA ASP A 137 7.21 -1.12 -14.11
C ASP A 137 6.30 -1.26 -15.36
N LEU A 138 4.97 -1.25 -15.17
CA LEU A 138 3.98 -1.34 -16.27
C LEU A 138 3.54 0.03 -16.77
N ILE A 139 3.85 1.13 -16.06
CA ILE A 139 3.34 2.45 -16.39
C ILE A 139 4.46 3.40 -16.79
N GLU A 140 4.27 4.14 -17.88
CA GLU A 140 5.21 5.14 -18.38
C GLU A 140 4.50 6.46 -18.68
N GLY A 141 5.26 7.55 -18.66
CA GLY A 141 4.81 8.88 -19.12
C GLY A 141 3.65 9.48 -18.31
N ASP A 142 2.97 10.46 -18.93
CA ASP A 142 1.86 11.20 -18.31
C ASP A 142 0.58 10.36 -18.25
N GLU A 143 0.36 9.46 -19.17
CA GLU A 143 -0.75 8.50 -19.16
C GLU A 143 -0.65 7.57 -17.95
N GLY A 144 0.56 7.21 -17.54
CA GLY A 144 0.83 6.45 -16.34
C GLY A 144 0.28 7.09 -15.06
N GLU A 145 0.21 8.42 -14.98
CA GLU A 145 -0.38 9.09 -13.80
C GLU A 145 -1.91 8.91 -13.71
N VAL A 146 -2.60 8.84 -14.86
CA VAL A 146 -4.04 8.53 -14.90
C VAL A 146 -4.27 7.08 -14.47
N ILE A 147 -3.48 6.15 -14.99
CA ILE A 147 -3.56 4.74 -14.61
C ILE A 147 -3.23 4.56 -13.13
N ARG A 148 -2.25 5.30 -12.60
CA ARG A 148 -1.83 5.25 -11.18
C ARG A 148 -2.97 5.57 -10.22
N TRP A 149 -3.72 6.66 -10.45
CA TRP A 149 -4.82 6.98 -9.55
C TRP A 149 -6.02 6.02 -9.71
N LEU A 150 -6.30 5.52 -10.91
CA LEU A 150 -7.32 4.49 -11.14
C LEU A 150 -6.93 3.17 -10.47
N PHE A 151 -5.67 2.77 -10.60
CA PHE A 151 -5.13 1.62 -9.88
C PHE A 151 -5.32 1.76 -8.38
N SER A 152 -5.12 2.96 -7.81
CA SER A 152 -5.32 3.20 -6.37
C SER A 152 -6.73 2.83 -5.91
N LEU A 153 -7.76 3.18 -6.70
CA LEU A 153 -9.16 2.85 -6.37
C LEU A 153 -9.38 1.33 -6.36
N ARG A 154 -8.86 0.62 -7.37
CA ARG A 154 -8.97 -0.84 -7.44
C ARG A 154 -8.17 -1.56 -6.37
N ALA A 155 -6.98 -1.05 -6.05
CA ALA A 155 -6.12 -1.63 -5.02
C ALA A 155 -6.73 -1.49 -3.62
N ILE A 156 -7.36 -0.35 -3.31
CA ILE A 156 -8.12 -0.16 -2.07
C ILE A 156 -9.32 -1.11 -2.03
N ASP A 157 -10.10 -1.19 -3.09
CA ASP A 157 -11.28 -2.08 -3.17
C ASP A 157 -10.87 -3.55 -3.04
N SER A 158 -9.79 -3.96 -3.72
CA SER A 158 -9.25 -5.33 -3.62
C SER A 158 -8.86 -5.67 -2.18
N LEU A 159 -8.15 -4.75 -1.49
CA LEU A 159 -7.75 -4.95 -0.10
C LEU A 159 -8.97 -5.10 0.83
N LEU A 160 -10.00 -4.25 0.67
CA LEU A 160 -11.25 -4.36 1.43
C LEU A 160 -11.97 -5.69 1.14
N THR A 161 -11.97 -6.12 -0.12
CA THR A 161 -12.55 -7.40 -0.55
C THR A 161 -11.80 -8.58 0.05
N ASP A 162 -10.45 -8.53 0.07
CA ASP A 162 -9.60 -9.56 0.68
C ASP A 162 -9.93 -9.78 2.16
N PHE A 163 -10.30 -8.71 2.87
CA PHE A 163 -10.77 -8.77 4.26
C PHE A 163 -12.26 -9.08 4.40
N ASN A 164 -12.96 -9.40 3.29
CA ASN A 164 -14.38 -9.76 3.21
C ASN A 164 -15.33 -8.62 3.64
N TYR A 165 -14.96 -7.36 3.40
CA TYR A 165 -15.87 -6.24 3.60
C TYR A 165 -17.02 -6.31 2.61
N SER A 166 -18.26 -6.28 3.11
CA SER A 166 -19.47 -6.08 2.31
C SER A 166 -19.50 -4.67 1.72
N ASP A 167 -20.32 -4.44 0.69
CA ASP A 167 -20.46 -3.10 0.10
C ASP A 167 -20.82 -2.03 1.14
N THR A 168 -21.64 -2.38 2.15
CA THR A 168 -22.00 -1.47 3.23
C THR A 168 -20.83 -1.16 4.15
N GLU A 169 -19.99 -2.16 4.46
CA GLU A 169 -18.79 -1.96 5.27
C GLU A 169 -17.72 -1.17 4.51
N LYS A 170 -17.55 -1.43 3.21
CA LYS A 170 -16.70 -0.61 2.33
C LYS A 170 -17.14 0.86 2.32
N LEU A 171 -18.46 1.11 2.20
CA LEU A 171 -19.00 2.45 2.26
C LEU A 171 -18.69 3.14 3.59
N LYS A 172 -18.93 2.45 4.72
CA LYS A 172 -18.64 2.98 6.07
C LYS A 172 -17.16 3.28 6.28
N GLN A 173 -16.28 2.38 5.82
CA GLN A 173 -14.83 2.58 5.92
C GLN A 173 -14.38 3.82 5.12
N MET A 174 -14.88 3.98 3.90
CA MET A 174 -14.56 5.17 3.08
C MET A 174 -15.16 6.45 3.68
N GLU A 175 -16.34 6.39 4.28
CA GLU A 175 -16.95 7.53 4.96
C GLU A 175 -16.10 7.99 6.14
N MET A 176 -15.64 7.06 6.97
CA MET A 176 -14.78 7.35 8.12
C MET A 176 -13.46 8.01 7.66
N LEU A 177 -12.79 7.45 6.67
CA LEU A 177 -11.55 8.00 6.13
C LEU A 177 -11.77 9.37 5.48
N LYS A 178 -12.81 9.52 4.68
CA LYS A 178 -13.20 10.80 4.06
C LYS A 178 -13.46 11.90 5.09
N VAL A 179 -14.16 11.61 6.18
CA VAL A 179 -14.43 12.58 7.26
C VAL A 179 -13.14 12.98 7.96
N GLY A 180 -12.28 12.02 8.30
CA GLY A 180 -10.97 12.30 8.92
C GLY A 180 -10.11 13.22 8.05
N PHE A 181 -10.00 12.94 6.76
CA PHE A 181 -9.25 13.77 5.81
C PHE A 181 -9.93 15.12 5.54
N GLY A 182 -11.27 15.14 5.51
CA GLY A 182 -12.02 16.37 5.40
C GLY A 182 -11.72 17.36 6.54
N ASN A 183 -11.58 16.88 7.75
CA ASN A 183 -11.17 17.68 8.91
C ASN A 183 -9.72 18.16 8.78
N GLU A 184 -8.80 17.30 8.34
CA GLU A 184 -7.39 17.64 8.13
C GLU A 184 -7.20 18.72 7.06
N PHE A 185 -7.92 18.64 5.94
CA PHE A 185 -7.81 19.57 4.81
C PHE A 185 -8.76 20.76 4.90
N GLY A 186 -9.49 20.94 6.00
CA GLY A 186 -10.44 22.05 6.17
C GLY A 186 -11.55 22.02 5.13
N MET A 187 -12.32 20.92 5.08
CA MET A 187 -13.40 20.71 4.13
C MET A 187 -14.38 21.88 4.11
N ASN A 188 -14.42 22.61 3.00
CA ASN A 188 -15.31 23.73 2.77
C ASN A 188 -16.21 23.53 1.54
N LYS A 189 -17.08 24.48 1.25
CA LYS A 189 -18.02 24.42 0.11
C LYS A 189 -17.28 24.28 -1.23
N MET A 190 -16.17 25.03 -1.42
CA MET A 190 -15.41 24.99 -2.68
C MET A 190 -14.77 23.63 -2.92
N LEU A 191 -14.11 23.07 -1.90
CA LEU A 191 -13.49 21.75 -2.00
C LEU A 191 -14.55 20.66 -2.27
N ARG A 192 -15.72 20.74 -1.63
CA ARG A 192 -16.84 19.81 -1.91
C ARG A 192 -17.31 19.90 -3.36
N LEU A 193 -17.44 21.11 -3.92
CA LEU A 193 -17.81 21.30 -5.32
C LEU A 193 -16.76 20.74 -6.30
N GLN A 194 -15.47 20.92 -5.97
CA GLN A 194 -14.38 20.36 -6.77
C GLN A 194 -14.38 18.82 -6.77
N LEU A 195 -14.57 18.18 -5.61
CA LEU A 195 -14.68 16.73 -5.49
C LEU A 195 -15.94 16.20 -6.20
N ASP A 196 -17.07 16.93 -6.09
CA ASP A 196 -18.31 16.64 -6.81
C ASP A 196 -18.11 16.63 -8.33
N LYS A 197 -17.48 17.70 -8.84
CA LYS A 197 -17.15 17.82 -10.26
C LYS A 197 -16.23 16.68 -10.68
N LYS A 198 -15.15 16.41 -9.91
CA LYS A 198 -14.20 15.34 -10.23
C LYS A 198 -14.90 13.96 -10.29
N PHE A 199 -15.82 13.67 -9.38
CA PHE A 199 -16.58 12.41 -9.43
C PHE A 199 -17.48 12.35 -10.67
N ARG A 200 -18.22 13.42 -11.00
CA ARG A 200 -19.10 13.44 -12.18
C ARG A 200 -18.32 13.24 -13.48
N ASP A 201 -17.21 13.97 -13.61
CA ASP A 201 -16.36 13.91 -14.81
C ASP A 201 -15.73 12.50 -15.01
N ASN A 202 -15.46 11.79 -13.91
CA ASN A 202 -14.80 10.49 -13.93
C ASN A 202 -15.74 9.29 -13.65
N ARG A 203 -17.06 9.52 -13.50
CA ARG A 203 -18.02 8.49 -13.09
C ARG A 203 -18.05 7.29 -14.04
N LYS A 204 -17.95 7.55 -15.36
CA LYS A 204 -17.97 6.50 -16.38
C LYS A 204 -16.71 5.63 -16.26
N ILE A 205 -15.52 6.26 -16.26
CA ILE A 205 -14.24 5.53 -16.18
C ILE A 205 -14.13 4.73 -14.88
N ILE A 206 -14.59 5.28 -13.74
CA ILE A 206 -14.62 4.55 -12.47
C ILE A 206 -15.53 3.33 -12.58
N LYS A 207 -16.75 3.48 -13.12
CA LYS A 207 -17.68 2.36 -13.30
C LYS A 207 -17.10 1.29 -14.23
N ASP A 208 -16.51 1.69 -15.34
CA ASP A 208 -15.91 0.77 -16.30
C ASP A 208 -14.73 0.01 -15.66
N LEU A 209 -13.88 0.70 -14.92
CA LEU A 209 -12.79 0.12 -14.14
C LEU A 209 -13.28 -0.99 -13.19
N PHE A 210 -14.35 -0.75 -12.43
CA PHE A 210 -14.93 -1.73 -11.50
C PHE A 210 -15.63 -2.89 -12.19
N ASN A 211 -16.06 -2.70 -13.44
CA ASN A 211 -16.58 -3.76 -14.30
C ASN A 211 -15.49 -4.46 -15.13
N ASN A 212 -14.21 -4.24 -14.83
CA ASN A 212 -13.05 -4.72 -15.57
C ASN A 212 -13.07 -4.31 -17.06
N LYS A 213 -13.62 -3.15 -17.34
CA LYS A 213 -13.63 -2.51 -18.67
C LYS A 213 -12.82 -1.22 -18.58
N PHE A 214 -11.89 -1.00 -19.47
CA PHE A 214 -11.06 0.20 -19.46
C PHE A 214 -10.75 0.69 -20.86
N GLY A 215 -11.76 1.30 -21.53
CA GLY A 215 -11.62 1.76 -22.89
C GLY A 215 -11.04 0.69 -23.81
N ASP A 216 -10.09 1.09 -24.66
CA ASP A 216 -9.34 0.19 -25.55
C ASP A 216 -8.02 -0.30 -24.93
N GLU A 217 -7.70 0.11 -23.69
CA GLU A 217 -6.47 -0.27 -23.02
C GLU A 217 -6.57 -1.66 -22.38
N ASN A 218 -5.50 -2.42 -22.52
CA ASN A 218 -5.37 -3.73 -21.88
C ASN A 218 -4.98 -3.56 -20.40
N ILE A 219 -5.96 -3.56 -19.50
CA ILE A 219 -5.76 -3.53 -18.06
C ILE A 219 -5.54 -4.91 -17.42
N GLU A 220 -5.57 -5.97 -18.22
CA GLU A 220 -5.40 -7.34 -17.72
C GLU A 220 -4.11 -7.51 -16.87
N PRO A 221 -2.94 -6.96 -17.25
CA PRO A 221 -1.75 -7.03 -16.40
C PRO A 221 -1.95 -6.46 -15.00
N ILE A 222 -2.69 -5.35 -14.90
CA ILE A 222 -3.01 -4.69 -13.61
C ILE A 222 -3.93 -5.58 -12.76
N ILE A 223 -4.95 -6.17 -13.38
CA ILE A 223 -5.88 -7.08 -12.72
C ILE A 223 -5.15 -8.34 -12.24
N VAL A 224 -4.22 -8.87 -13.04
CA VAL A 224 -3.38 -10.02 -12.67
C VAL A 224 -2.53 -9.69 -11.43
N LEU A 225 -1.93 -8.50 -11.35
CA LEU A 225 -1.16 -8.08 -10.17
C LEU A 225 -2.02 -8.07 -8.91
N LEU A 226 -3.23 -7.51 -8.97
CA LEU A 226 -4.15 -7.47 -7.84
C LEU A 226 -4.57 -8.89 -7.41
N LYS A 227 -4.97 -9.75 -8.34
CA LYS A 227 -5.33 -11.14 -8.07
C LYS A 227 -4.17 -11.92 -7.44
N ARG A 228 -2.95 -11.75 -7.96
CA ARG A 228 -1.74 -12.39 -7.42
C ARG A 228 -1.48 -11.94 -5.98
N LYS A 229 -1.57 -10.64 -5.70
CA LYS A 229 -1.45 -10.13 -4.32
C LYS A 229 -2.53 -10.73 -3.42
N SER A 230 -3.80 -10.68 -3.83
CA SER A 230 -4.93 -11.21 -3.05
C SER A 230 -4.72 -12.70 -2.68
N ALA A 231 -4.28 -13.52 -3.63
CA ALA A 231 -4.00 -14.93 -3.38
C ALA A 231 -2.87 -15.13 -2.34
N ARG A 232 -1.82 -14.31 -2.41
CA ARG A 232 -0.67 -14.41 -1.49
C ARG A 232 -0.97 -13.96 -0.07
N ILE A 233 -1.82 -12.95 0.11
CA ILE A 233 -2.15 -12.42 1.44
C ILE A 233 -3.27 -13.17 2.15
N GLN A 234 -3.92 -14.14 1.51
CA GLN A 234 -5.08 -14.83 2.08
C GLN A 234 -4.81 -15.48 3.44
N ALA A 235 -3.65 -16.12 3.60
CA ALA A 235 -3.26 -16.74 4.87
C ALA A 235 -3.06 -15.67 5.97
N ILE A 236 -2.47 -14.53 5.62
CA ILE A 236 -2.21 -13.39 6.51
C ILE A 236 -3.55 -12.79 6.97
N VAL A 237 -4.46 -12.54 6.03
CA VAL A 237 -5.80 -12.02 6.30
C VAL A 237 -6.57 -12.95 7.24
N ASN A 238 -6.54 -14.26 6.97
CA ASN A 238 -7.19 -15.26 7.82
C ASN A 238 -6.60 -15.27 9.24
N CYS A 239 -5.28 -15.12 9.38
CA CYS A 239 -4.60 -14.98 10.66
C CYS A 239 -5.10 -13.74 11.42
N ILE A 240 -5.10 -12.56 10.77
CA ILE A 240 -5.59 -11.30 11.38
C ILE A 240 -7.06 -11.44 11.82
N LYS A 241 -7.93 -12.00 10.97
CA LYS A 241 -9.35 -12.22 11.30
C LYS A 241 -9.53 -13.21 12.45
N HIS A 242 -8.70 -14.25 12.52
CA HIS A 242 -8.72 -15.19 13.65
C HIS A 242 -8.31 -14.49 14.96
N MET A 243 -7.27 -13.64 14.90
CA MET A 243 -6.81 -12.87 16.06
C MET A 243 -7.90 -11.88 16.53
N ASP A 244 -8.61 -11.23 15.61
CA ASP A 244 -9.73 -10.33 15.92
C ASP A 244 -10.87 -11.09 16.59
N LYS A 245 -11.30 -12.21 16.01
CA LYS A 245 -12.34 -13.08 16.59
C LYS A 245 -12.02 -13.55 18.00
N ASN A 246 -10.74 -13.84 18.27
CA ASN A 246 -10.26 -14.28 19.58
C ASN A 246 -9.93 -13.11 20.52
N LYS A 247 -10.15 -11.86 20.10
CA LYS A 247 -9.86 -10.64 20.86
C LYS A 247 -8.38 -10.55 21.31
N THR A 248 -7.48 -11.02 20.45
CA THR A 248 -6.02 -10.96 20.68
C THR A 248 -5.35 -9.82 19.92
N LEU A 249 -6.07 -9.13 19.03
CA LEU A 249 -5.60 -7.88 18.39
C LEU A 249 -5.71 -6.71 19.39
N ASP A 250 -4.68 -5.87 19.40
CA ASP A 250 -4.65 -4.63 20.19
C ASP A 250 -5.41 -3.49 19.51
N LYS A 251 -5.75 -3.64 18.24
CA LYS A 251 -6.42 -2.64 17.38
C LYS A 251 -7.59 -3.30 16.66
N SER A 252 -8.65 -2.54 16.41
CA SER A 252 -9.74 -3.04 15.56
C SER A 252 -9.28 -3.25 14.12
N ILE A 253 -9.91 -4.21 13.41
CA ILE A 253 -9.63 -4.41 11.97
C ILE A 253 -9.88 -3.12 11.17
N ASN A 254 -10.88 -2.31 11.53
CA ASN A 254 -11.17 -1.06 10.84
C ASN A 254 -10.07 -0.02 11.01
N ASP A 255 -9.45 0.09 12.19
CA ASP A 255 -8.30 0.99 12.43
C ASP A 255 -7.07 0.50 11.67
N LEU A 256 -6.82 -0.83 11.70
CA LEU A 256 -5.75 -1.45 10.92
C LEU A 256 -5.96 -1.24 9.42
N MET A 257 -7.19 -1.39 8.93
CA MET A 257 -7.53 -1.18 7.52
C MET A 257 -7.22 0.26 7.07
N GLY A 258 -7.56 1.27 7.87
CA GLY A 258 -7.17 2.65 7.60
C GLY A 258 -5.66 2.81 7.47
N SER A 259 -4.88 2.16 8.35
CA SER A 259 -3.42 2.17 8.31
C SER A 259 -2.85 1.40 7.12
N TYR A 260 -3.40 0.25 6.74
CA TYR A 260 -2.98 -0.52 5.56
C TYR A 260 -3.24 0.24 4.26
N ILE A 261 -4.43 0.84 4.11
CA ILE A 261 -4.76 1.69 2.95
C ILE A 261 -3.81 2.88 2.87
N HIS A 262 -3.54 3.57 3.99
CA HIS A 262 -2.58 4.66 4.04
C HIS A 262 -1.20 4.23 3.55
N MET A 263 -0.70 3.07 3.97
CA MET A 263 0.62 2.57 3.57
C MET A 263 0.66 2.09 2.13
N LEU A 264 -0.45 1.56 1.60
CA LEU A 264 -0.61 1.25 0.19
C LEU A 264 -0.50 2.52 -0.67
N MET A 265 -1.23 3.57 -0.30
CA MET A 265 -1.20 4.87 -0.98
C MET A 265 0.17 5.55 -0.88
N ASN A 266 0.85 5.41 0.26
CA ASN A 266 2.22 5.92 0.44
C ASN A 266 3.21 5.30 -0.54
N ARG A 267 3.14 3.99 -0.76
CA ARG A 267 4.00 3.29 -1.72
C ARG A 267 3.70 3.70 -3.15
N LEU A 268 2.43 3.90 -3.46
CA LEU A 268 1.96 4.13 -4.82
C LEU A 268 2.31 5.54 -5.32
N PHE A 269 2.06 6.59 -4.52
CA PHE A 269 2.19 7.97 -4.96
C PHE A 269 3.56 8.57 -4.64
N LYS A 270 4.24 9.08 -5.66
CA LYS A 270 5.58 9.69 -5.55
C LYS A 270 5.59 11.04 -4.83
N SER A 271 4.44 11.75 -4.81
CA SER A 271 4.28 13.05 -4.14
C SER A 271 2.81 13.31 -3.79
N LYS A 272 2.55 14.29 -2.92
CA LYS A 272 1.20 14.74 -2.54
C LYS A 272 0.25 13.59 -2.11
N GLN A 273 0.80 12.53 -1.54
CA GLN A 273 0.06 11.33 -1.12
C GLN A 273 -1.24 11.67 -0.40
N ARG A 274 -1.20 12.56 0.61
CA ARG A 274 -2.37 12.93 1.42
C ARG A 274 -3.52 13.51 0.59
N VAL A 275 -3.21 14.29 -0.46
CA VAL A 275 -4.22 14.82 -1.40
C VAL A 275 -4.82 13.69 -2.22
N HIS A 276 -4.00 12.75 -2.70
CA HIS A 276 -4.48 11.58 -3.43
C HIS A 276 -5.37 10.69 -2.57
N GLU A 277 -5.05 10.50 -1.29
CA GLU A 277 -5.88 9.77 -0.33
C GLU A 277 -7.25 10.44 -0.16
N MET A 278 -7.28 11.75 0.10
CA MET A 278 -8.54 12.50 0.22
C MET A 278 -9.44 12.32 -1.01
N VAL A 279 -8.86 12.44 -2.20
CA VAL A 279 -9.61 12.29 -3.46
C VAL A 279 -10.09 10.85 -3.63
N ALA A 280 -9.24 9.85 -3.42
CA ALA A 280 -9.58 8.44 -3.58
C ALA A 280 -10.72 8.03 -2.62
N TYR A 281 -10.66 8.46 -1.36
CA TYR A 281 -11.69 8.14 -0.36
C TYR A 281 -13.05 8.77 -0.71
N ASP A 282 -13.06 10.03 -1.19
CA ASP A 282 -14.30 10.68 -1.64
C ASP A 282 -14.89 10.00 -2.89
N LEU A 283 -14.06 9.65 -3.86
CA LEU A 283 -14.51 8.97 -5.08
C LEU A 283 -15.08 7.57 -4.78
N LEU A 284 -14.39 6.77 -3.95
CA LEU A 284 -14.84 5.44 -3.54
C LEU A 284 -16.12 5.52 -2.69
N TYR A 285 -16.20 6.46 -1.74
CA TYR A 285 -17.43 6.70 -0.98
C TYR A 285 -18.63 6.93 -1.88
N ARG A 286 -18.49 7.82 -2.88
CA ARG A 286 -19.57 8.14 -3.82
C ARG A 286 -19.90 6.97 -4.73
N TYR A 287 -18.90 6.23 -5.16
CA TYR A 287 -19.08 5.03 -5.97
C TYR A 287 -19.90 3.98 -5.21
N TYR A 288 -19.48 3.57 -4.02
CA TYR A 288 -20.20 2.58 -3.22
C TYR A 288 -21.63 3.04 -2.87
N LYS A 289 -21.79 4.30 -2.48
CA LYS A 289 -23.11 4.86 -2.21
C LYS A 289 -24.05 4.76 -3.42
N SER A 290 -23.54 5.04 -4.62
CA SER A 290 -24.30 4.93 -5.86
C SER A 290 -24.65 3.47 -6.20
N GLU A 291 -23.71 2.55 -6.03
CA GLU A 291 -23.96 1.13 -6.36
C GLU A 291 -24.93 0.46 -5.37
N ILE A 292 -24.84 0.77 -4.07
CA ILE A 292 -25.81 0.31 -3.07
C ILE A 292 -27.21 0.82 -3.38
N ALA A 293 -27.36 2.10 -3.72
CA ALA A 293 -28.66 2.69 -4.07
C ALA A 293 -29.27 2.02 -5.31
N LYS A 294 -28.46 1.70 -6.33
CA LYS A 294 -28.95 0.98 -7.52
C LYS A 294 -29.39 -0.44 -7.19
N LYS A 295 -28.59 -1.17 -6.40
CA LYS A 295 -28.96 -2.54 -5.99
C LYS A 295 -30.27 -2.56 -5.24
N LYS A 296 -30.48 -1.61 -4.33
CA LYS A 296 -31.75 -1.47 -3.58
C LYS A 296 -32.94 -1.21 -4.51
N HIS A 297 -32.80 -0.26 -5.42
CA HIS A 297 -33.90 0.06 -6.37
C HIS A 297 -34.23 -1.12 -7.28
N MET A 298 -33.23 -1.88 -7.76
CA MET A 298 -33.47 -3.09 -8.56
C MET A 298 -34.22 -4.17 -7.76
N GLN A 299 -33.89 -4.35 -6.47
CA GLN A 299 -34.58 -5.32 -5.60
C GLN A 299 -36.03 -4.92 -5.35
N GLU A 300 -36.27 -3.61 -5.12
CA GLU A 300 -37.65 -3.08 -4.96
C GLU A 300 -38.49 -3.30 -6.21
N GLN A 301 -37.93 -3.12 -7.42
CA GLN A 301 -38.63 -3.39 -8.67
C GLN A 301 -38.94 -4.87 -8.87
N LEU A 302 -38.04 -5.78 -8.48
CA LEU A 302 -38.27 -7.22 -8.59
C LEU A 302 -39.28 -7.75 -7.56
N SER A 303 -39.48 -7.06 -6.44
CA SER A 303 -40.46 -7.44 -5.41
C SER A 303 -41.90 -6.97 -5.71
N ILE A 304 -42.08 -6.16 -6.76
CA ILE A 304 -43.39 -5.63 -7.19
C ILE A 304 -43.99 -6.48 -8.35
N VAL A 305 -43.20 -7.36 -8.94
CA VAL A 305 -43.59 -8.32 -9.97
C VAL A 305 -43.85 -9.68 -9.33
#